data_836069054fcec78de4bb0d8b3f99cde5
#
_entry.id   836069054fcec78de4bb0d8b3f99cde5
#
_cell.length_a   1.000
_cell.length_b   1.000
_cell.length_c   1.000
_cell.angle_alpha   90.00
_cell.angle_beta   90.00
_cell.angle_gamma   90.00
#
_symmetry.space_group_name_H-M   'P 1'
#
loop_
_entity.id
_entity.type
_entity.pdbx_description
1 polymer ?
#
loop_
_entity_poly.entity_id
_entity_poly.type
_entity_poly.pdbx_seq_one_letter_code
_entity_poly.pdbx_strand_id
1 'polypeptide(L)'
;MEKSYTYTGKPIKPPFALNINGKTLVQGEDYRMEILDNINVGTAHVYITGLGEYTGSHVYTFEIEPVQARTLSYFADSTVFLYDGQPKTMKIVVRFGENTLEEGKDYDIEYENNTLPGKASALLTFKGNFTGIMSIPFFIKDSMPELVNTSAISAKEINFGETVTLNSSAQGGSGNYLYAVVYKKTTDKKWTWCQTLSEETSAEIKPARRSQYQICSKVKDDKTGNVVKKFFTLTVK
;
A
#
# COMPACT_ATOMS: atom_id res chain seq x y z
N MET A 1 -35.02 -4.91 24.71
CA MET A 1 -33.57 -4.88 24.46
C MET A 1 -33.26 -5.83 23.32
N GLU A 2 -32.43 -5.43 22.34
CA GLU A 2 -31.91 -6.37 21.34
C GLU A 2 -31.07 -7.45 22.01
N LYS A 3 -31.08 -8.65 21.42
CA LYS A 3 -30.35 -9.79 21.99
C LYS A 3 -28.86 -9.81 21.59
N SER A 4 -28.48 -9.12 20.51
CA SER A 4 -27.09 -9.03 20.08
C SER A 4 -26.77 -7.67 19.48
N TYR A 5 -25.49 -7.30 19.56
CA TYR A 5 -24.88 -6.09 19.00
C TYR A 5 -23.55 -6.45 18.39
N THR A 6 -23.15 -5.81 17.31
CA THR A 6 -21.81 -5.98 16.74
C THR A 6 -20.80 -5.17 17.54
N TYR A 7 -19.59 -5.72 17.72
CA TYR A 7 -18.45 -5.03 18.34
C TYR A 7 -18.18 -3.67 17.69
N THR A 8 -18.00 -2.65 18.53
CA THR A 8 -17.76 -1.26 18.09
C THR A 8 -16.43 -0.67 18.55
N GLY A 9 -15.69 -1.39 19.40
CA GLY A 9 -14.51 -0.87 20.09
C GLY A 9 -14.82 0.06 21.27
N LYS A 10 -16.11 0.27 21.57
CA LYS A 10 -16.57 1.15 22.66
C LYS A 10 -17.61 0.42 23.51
N PRO A 11 -17.82 0.86 24.78
CA PRO A 11 -18.87 0.29 25.63
C PRO A 11 -20.25 0.37 24.98
N ILE A 12 -20.92 -0.77 24.84
CA ILE A 12 -22.29 -0.88 24.31
C ILE A 12 -23.25 -0.65 25.44
N LYS A 13 -24.15 0.31 25.27
CA LYS A 13 -25.23 0.65 26.23
C LYS A 13 -26.58 0.50 25.52
N PRO A 14 -27.22 -0.67 25.60
CA PRO A 14 -28.50 -0.89 24.99
C PRO A 14 -29.57 0.09 25.55
N PRO A 15 -30.55 0.53 24.76
CA PRO A 15 -31.69 1.24 25.28
C PRO A 15 -32.45 0.31 26.24
N PHE A 16 -32.74 0.79 27.44
CA PHE A 16 -33.37 0.02 28.51
C PHE A 16 -34.49 0.82 29.15
N ALA A 17 -35.66 0.19 29.31
CA ALA A 17 -36.78 0.75 30.06
C ALA A 17 -37.37 -0.34 30.95
N LEU A 18 -37.53 -0.03 32.22
CA LEU A 18 -38.15 -0.92 33.21
C LEU A 18 -39.57 -0.46 33.54
N ASN A 19 -40.52 -1.37 33.40
CA ASN A 19 -41.92 -1.09 33.71
C ASN A 19 -42.43 -2.10 34.73
N ILE A 20 -43.08 -1.60 35.77
CA ILE A 20 -43.76 -2.43 36.77
C ILE A 20 -45.20 -1.92 36.92
N ASN A 21 -46.16 -2.78 36.72
CA ASN A 21 -47.60 -2.47 36.82
C ASN A 21 -48.03 -1.21 36.04
N GLY A 22 -47.45 -1.02 34.84
CA GLY A 22 -47.76 0.13 33.97
C GLY A 22 -47.01 1.43 34.31
N LYS A 23 -46.23 1.47 35.40
CA LYS A 23 -45.36 2.60 35.73
C LYS A 23 -43.95 2.36 35.16
N THR A 24 -43.45 3.32 34.39
CA THR A 24 -42.01 3.32 33.94
C THR A 24 -41.16 3.80 35.11
N LEU A 25 -40.15 3.00 35.48
CA LEU A 25 -39.25 3.30 36.56
C LEU A 25 -38.10 4.21 36.10
N VAL A 26 -37.60 5.05 37.00
CA VAL A 26 -36.55 6.03 36.76
C VAL A 26 -35.21 5.52 37.28
N GLN A 27 -34.19 5.44 36.41
CA GLN A 27 -32.84 5.04 36.82
C GLN A 27 -32.24 6.10 37.77
N GLY A 28 -31.64 5.67 38.85
CA GLY A 28 -31.07 6.51 39.89
C GLY A 28 -32.05 6.84 41.05
N GLU A 29 -33.39 6.72 40.81
CA GLU A 29 -34.43 6.89 41.81
C GLU A 29 -35.06 5.56 42.21
N ASP A 30 -35.60 4.84 41.24
CA ASP A 30 -36.34 3.59 41.45
C ASP A 30 -35.42 2.35 41.31
N TYR A 31 -34.35 2.45 40.54
CA TYR A 31 -33.37 1.37 40.36
C TYR A 31 -31.97 1.89 40.00
N ARG A 32 -30.96 1.06 40.29
CA ARG A 32 -29.58 1.19 39.85
C ARG A 32 -29.33 0.20 38.73
N MET A 33 -28.57 0.63 37.69
CA MET A 33 -28.14 -0.22 36.59
C MET A 33 -26.61 -0.17 36.45
N GLU A 34 -25.99 -1.34 36.30
CA GLU A 34 -24.59 -1.52 36.01
C GLU A 34 -24.45 -2.47 34.80
N ILE A 35 -23.55 -2.16 33.87
CA ILE A 35 -23.31 -2.99 32.70
C ILE A 35 -21.84 -3.41 32.71
N LEU A 36 -21.62 -4.71 32.71
CA LEU A 36 -20.26 -5.32 32.71
C LEU A 36 -20.04 -6.12 31.42
N ASP A 37 -18.78 -6.31 31.04
CA ASP A 37 -18.34 -7.08 29.86
C ASP A 37 -18.91 -6.55 28.55
N ASN A 38 -19.25 -5.26 28.47
CA ASN A 38 -19.99 -4.64 27.39
C ASN A 38 -19.10 -3.98 26.30
N ILE A 39 -17.84 -4.38 26.18
CA ILE A 39 -16.90 -3.84 25.18
C ILE A 39 -16.52 -4.92 24.17
N ASN A 40 -15.99 -6.04 24.64
CA ASN A 40 -15.45 -7.11 23.79
C ASN A 40 -16.52 -8.13 23.41
N VAL A 41 -16.23 -8.92 22.38
CA VAL A 41 -17.06 -10.04 21.93
C VAL A 41 -17.30 -11.03 23.08
N GLY A 42 -18.55 -11.46 23.21
CA GLY A 42 -19.04 -12.34 24.27
C GLY A 42 -20.34 -11.85 24.89
N THR A 43 -20.70 -12.41 26.04
CA THR A 43 -21.91 -12.09 26.75
C THR A 43 -21.71 -10.92 27.70
N ALA A 44 -22.41 -9.82 27.47
CA ALA A 44 -22.48 -8.67 28.38
C ALA A 44 -23.61 -8.82 29.39
N HIS A 45 -23.45 -8.28 30.58
CA HIS A 45 -24.35 -8.41 31.71
C HIS A 45 -24.89 -7.06 32.14
N VAL A 46 -26.22 -6.93 32.27
CA VAL A 46 -26.92 -5.75 32.77
C VAL A 46 -27.50 -6.08 34.14
N TYR A 47 -26.87 -5.60 35.18
CA TYR A 47 -27.32 -5.77 36.57
C TYR A 47 -28.29 -4.66 36.93
N ILE A 48 -29.48 -5.03 37.33
CA ILE A 48 -30.52 -4.11 37.84
C ILE A 48 -30.72 -4.40 39.33
N THR A 49 -30.68 -3.35 40.14
CA THR A 49 -30.98 -3.43 41.59
C THR A 49 -32.02 -2.37 41.94
N GLY A 50 -33.12 -2.77 42.51
CA GLY A 50 -34.17 -1.88 42.98
C GLY A 50 -33.70 -0.93 44.06
N LEU A 51 -34.27 0.26 44.12
CA LEU A 51 -34.03 1.31 45.10
C LEU A 51 -35.36 1.78 45.70
N GLY A 52 -35.30 2.34 46.91
CA GLY A 52 -36.47 2.90 47.62
C GLY A 52 -37.57 1.87 47.88
N GLU A 53 -38.71 2.06 47.25
CA GLU A 53 -39.86 1.15 47.36
C GLU A 53 -39.71 -0.16 46.58
N TYR A 54 -38.72 -0.20 45.65
CA TYR A 54 -38.43 -1.37 44.83
C TYR A 54 -37.24 -2.15 45.43
N THR A 55 -37.43 -3.45 45.61
CA THR A 55 -36.42 -4.33 46.19
C THR A 55 -36.05 -5.47 45.23
N GLY A 56 -34.90 -6.10 45.47
CA GLY A 56 -34.42 -7.22 44.68
C GLY A 56 -33.49 -6.82 43.56
N SER A 57 -33.00 -7.83 42.82
CA SER A 57 -32.08 -7.64 41.68
C SER A 57 -32.47 -8.57 40.56
N HIS A 58 -32.11 -8.16 39.34
CA HIS A 58 -32.23 -8.97 38.14
C HIS A 58 -31.07 -8.76 37.21
N VAL A 59 -30.71 -9.80 36.43
CA VAL A 59 -29.62 -9.74 35.45
C VAL A 59 -30.21 -10.04 34.09
N TYR A 60 -29.99 -9.13 33.16
CA TYR A 60 -30.22 -9.33 31.74
C TYR A 60 -28.89 -9.50 31.03
N THR A 61 -28.88 -10.21 29.90
CA THR A 61 -27.69 -10.40 29.07
C THR A 61 -27.99 -10.01 27.64
N PHE A 62 -26.92 -9.63 26.95
CA PHE A 62 -26.89 -9.49 25.48
C PHE A 62 -25.54 -9.96 24.92
N GLU A 63 -25.57 -10.41 23.69
CA GLU A 63 -24.35 -10.87 23.01
C GLU A 63 -23.70 -9.71 22.27
N ILE A 64 -22.35 -9.68 22.28
CA ILE A 64 -21.52 -8.84 21.42
C ILE A 64 -20.88 -9.75 20.38
N GLU A 65 -21.24 -9.54 19.13
CA GLU A 65 -20.80 -10.35 18.01
C GLU A 65 -19.57 -9.76 17.33
N PRO A 66 -18.67 -10.61 16.78
CA PRO A 66 -17.45 -10.12 16.13
C PRO A 66 -17.74 -9.40 14.81
N VAL A 67 -16.85 -8.46 14.47
CA VAL A 67 -16.84 -7.78 13.18
C VAL A 67 -16.35 -8.74 12.10
N GLN A 68 -17.06 -8.79 10.99
CA GLN A 68 -16.69 -9.63 9.85
C GLN A 68 -15.51 -9.05 9.06
N ALA A 69 -14.53 -9.88 8.71
CA ALA A 69 -13.34 -9.50 7.93
C ALA A 69 -13.67 -8.68 6.67
N ARG A 70 -14.76 -9.00 5.97
CA ARG A 70 -15.21 -8.31 4.74
C ARG A 70 -15.56 -6.83 4.92
N THR A 71 -15.76 -6.37 6.15
CA THR A 71 -16.09 -4.97 6.48
C THR A 71 -14.87 -4.15 6.89
N LEU A 72 -13.71 -4.80 7.03
CA LEU A 72 -12.44 -4.17 7.36
C LEU A 72 -11.78 -3.60 6.09
N SER A 73 -11.00 -2.56 6.27
CA SER A 73 -10.13 -2.01 5.22
C SER A 73 -8.69 -2.44 5.41
N TYR A 74 -7.95 -2.54 4.30
CA TYR A 74 -6.52 -2.84 4.36
C TYR A 74 -5.73 -2.02 3.34
N PHE A 75 -4.44 -1.90 3.62
CA PHE A 75 -3.42 -1.41 2.71
C PHE A 75 -2.28 -2.42 2.65
N ALA A 76 -1.79 -2.70 1.44
CA ALA A 76 -0.60 -3.52 1.21
C ALA A 76 0.44 -2.68 0.46
N ASP A 77 1.70 -2.74 0.87
CA ASP A 77 2.80 -1.94 0.32
C ASP A 77 3.18 -2.34 -1.11
N SER A 78 2.97 -3.59 -1.48
CA SER A 78 3.19 -4.09 -2.85
C SER A 78 2.25 -5.25 -3.16
N THR A 79 1.82 -5.33 -4.40
CA THR A 79 1.05 -6.47 -4.95
C THR A 79 1.80 -7.18 -6.08
N VAL A 80 3.04 -6.77 -6.38
CA VAL A 80 3.88 -7.39 -7.41
C VAL A 80 5.32 -7.50 -6.91
N PHE A 81 5.87 -8.69 -6.96
CA PHE A 81 7.24 -9.01 -6.59
C PHE A 81 8.00 -9.64 -7.75
N LEU A 82 9.32 -9.64 -7.67
CA LEU A 82 10.17 -10.36 -8.60
C LEU A 82 10.64 -11.66 -7.97
N TYR A 83 10.71 -12.69 -8.78
CA TYR A 83 11.27 -13.97 -8.39
C TYR A 83 12.78 -13.85 -8.17
N ASP A 84 13.24 -14.30 -7.01
CA ASP A 84 14.66 -14.40 -6.62
C ASP A 84 14.96 -15.69 -5.87
N GLY A 85 14.01 -16.66 -5.91
CA GLY A 85 14.11 -17.94 -5.21
C GLY A 85 13.74 -17.85 -3.73
N GLN A 86 13.39 -16.68 -3.19
CA GLN A 86 13.01 -16.49 -1.78
C GLN A 86 11.49 -16.27 -1.64
N PRO A 87 10.90 -16.73 -0.52
CA PRO A 87 9.50 -16.42 -0.21
C PRO A 87 9.23 -14.91 -0.19
N LYS A 88 8.11 -14.49 -0.79
CA LYS A 88 7.66 -13.10 -0.81
C LYS A 88 6.61 -12.87 0.26
N THR A 89 6.79 -11.78 0.99
CA THR A 89 5.84 -11.27 1.98
C THR A 89 5.60 -9.78 1.71
N MET A 90 4.45 -9.26 2.14
CA MET A 90 4.09 -7.86 2.02
C MET A 90 3.80 -7.26 3.39
N LYS A 91 4.04 -5.97 3.55
CA LYS A 91 3.59 -5.25 4.74
C LYS A 91 2.11 -4.93 4.57
N ILE A 92 1.28 -5.50 5.43
CA ILE A 92 -0.17 -5.30 5.43
C ILE A 92 -0.56 -4.49 6.65
N VAL A 93 -1.39 -3.48 6.46
CA VAL A 93 -2.02 -2.70 7.54
C VAL A 93 -3.52 -2.89 7.43
N VAL A 94 -4.14 -3.49 8.44
CA VAL A 94 -5.59 -3.69 8.51
C VAL A 94 -6.20 -2.67 9.46
N ARG A 95 -7.39 -2.14 9.13
CA ARG A 95 -8.07 -1.12 9.94
C ARG A 95 -9.53 -1.45 10.19
N PHE A 96 -9.96 -1.13 11.41
CA PHE A 96 -11.36 -1.03 11.82
C PHE A 96 -11.65 0.43 12.17
N GLY A 97 -12.30 1.15 11.26
CA GLY A 97 -12.40 2.60 11.33
C GLY A 97 -11.01 3.26 11.34
N GLU A 98 -10.71 4.03 12.37
CA GLU A 98 -9.40 4.68 12.55
C GLU A 98 -8.38 3.80 13.27
N ASN A 99 -8.80 2.70 13.89
CA ASN A 99 -7.92 1.82 14.65
C ASN A 99 -7.18 0.85 13.72
N THR A 100 -5.86 0.73 13.91
CA THR A 100 -5.05 -0.30 13.26
C THR A 100 -5.11 -1.58 14.08
N LEU A 101 -5.38 -2.71 13.40
CA LEU A 101 -5.38 -4.04 14.00
C LEU A 101 -3.96 -4.60 14.09
N GLU A 102 -3.73 -5.45 15.09
CA GLU A 102 -2.42 -6.02 15.41
C GLU A 102 -2.34 -7.49 14.99
N GLU A 103 -1.31 -7.83 14.19
CA GLU A 103 -0.98 -9.22 13.89
C GLU A 103 -0.61 -9.99 15.16
N GLY A 104 -1.04 -11.25 15.25
CA GLY A 104 -0.87 -12.10 16.43
C GLY A 104 -1.94 -11.89 17.50
N LYS A 105 -2.61 -10.74 17.55
CA LYS A 105 -3.68 -10.40 18.49
C LYS A 105 -5.05 -10.42 17.84
N ASP A 106 -5.25 -9.65 16.77
CA ASP A 106 -6.52 -9.47 16.09
C ASP A 106 -6.66 -10.38 14.85
N TYR A 107 -5.53 -10.78 14.26
CA TYR A 107 -5.45 -11.70 13.13
C TYR A 107 -4.07 -12.36 13.04
N ASP A 108 -3.99 -13.46 12.32
CA ASP A 108 -2.74 -14.12 11.91
C ASP A 108 -2.63 -14.10 10.39
N ILE A 109 -1.39 -14.10 9.85
CA ILE A 109 -1.12 -14.09 8.40
C ILE A 109 -0.43 -15.40 8.00
N GLU A 110 -0.96 -16.03 6.97
CA GLU A 110 -0.33 -17.15 6.25
C GLU A 110 -0.17 -16.78 4.78
N TYR A 111 0.87 -17.29 4.13
CA TYR A 111 1.13 -17.05 2.72
C TYR A 111 1.00 -18.34 1.92
N GLU A 112 0.30 -18.25 0.78
CA GLU A 112 0.17 -19.35 -0.17
C GLU A 112 0.89 -19.03 -1.48
N ASN A 113 1.61 -20.02 -2.03
CA ASN A 113 2.31 -19.95 -3.32
C ASN A 113 3.31 -18.77 -3.42
N ASN A 114 3.85 -18.31 -2.30
CA ASN A 114 4.63 -17.08 -2.21
C ASN A 114 6.11 -17.21 -2.57
N THR A 115 6.52 -18.33 -3.17
CA THR A 115 7.95 -18.58 -3.51
C THR A 115 8.19 -18.66 -5.01
N LEU A 116 7.30 -19.28 -5.78
CA LEU A 116 7.47 -19.48 -7.22
C LEU A 116 6.74 -18.40 -8.04
N PRO A 117 7.19 -18.13 -9.28
CA PRO A 117 6.47 -17.23 -10.20
C PRO A 117 5.02 -17.65 -10.38
N GLY A 118 4.14 -16.65 -10.37
CA GLY A 118 2.70 -16.86 -10.51
C GLY A 118 1.87 -16.06 -9.53
N LYS A 119 0.61 -16.48 -9.37
CA LYS A 119 -0.34 -15.90 -8.43
C LYS A 119 -0.10 -16.48 -7.04
N ALA A 120 0.01 -15.60 -6.06
CA ALA A 120 0.17 -15.92 -4.64
C ALA A 120 -0.89 -15.16 -3.82
N SER A 121 -1.04 -15.50 -2.56
CA SER A 121 -1.95 -14.80 -1.63
C SER A 121 -1.41 -14.74 -0.21
N ALA A 122 -1.74 -13.66 0.49
CA ALA A 122 -1.70 -13.58 1.94
C ALA A 122 -3.09 -13.85 2.47
N LEU A 123 -3.24 -14.82 3.38
CA LEU A 123 -4.48 -15.19 4.05
C LEU A 123 -4.43 -14.65 5.48
N LEU A 124 -5.33 -13.73 5.79
CA LEU A 124 -5.49 -13.18 7.13
C LEU A 124 -6.67 -13.88 7.80
N THR A 125 -6.40 -14.63 8.87
CA THR A 125 -7.44 -15.28 9.70
C THR A 125 -7.68 -14.42 10.94
N PHE A 126 -8.89 -13.85 11.04
CA PHE A 126 -9.27 -12.94 12.11
C PHE A 126 -9.74 -13.68 13.36
N LYS A 127 -9.50 -13.08 14.53
CA LYS A 127 -9.78 -13.67 15.84
C LYS A 127 -10.18 -12.60 16.89
N GLY A 128 -10.67 -13.04 18.05
CA GLY A 128 -11.08 -12.16 19.13
C GLY A 128 -12.32 -11.34 18.78
N ASN A 129 -12.19 -10.04 18.69
CA ASN A 129 -13.29 -9.14 18.32
C ASN A 129 -13.60 -9.11 16.82
N PHE A 130 -12.87 -9.88 16.04
CA PHE A 130 -12.99 -9.98 14.59
C PHE A 130 -13.11 -11.43 14.16
N THR A 131 -13.71 -11.69 13.00
CA THR A 131 -13.91 -13.05 12.49
C THR A 131 -13.91 -13.12 10.98
N GLY A 132 -13.61 -14.30 10.46
CA GLY A 132 -13.56 -14.60 9.03
C GLY A 132 -12.13 -14.57 8.48
N ILE A 133 -12.03 -14.75 7.16
CA ILE A 133 -10.76 -14.79 6.44
C ILE A 133 -10.77 -13.70 5.36
N MET A 134 -9.63 -13.01 5.21
CA MET A 134 -9.38 -12.07 4.12
C MET A 134 -8.21 -12.59 3.29
N SER A 135 -8.43 -12.76 1.99
CA SER A 135 -7.38 -13.15 1.05
C SER A 135 -6.93 -11.92 0.24
N ILE A 136 -5.64 -11.61 0.31
CA ILE A 136 -5.02 -10.51 -0.43
C ILE A 136 -4.11 -11.10 -1.50
N PRO A 137 -4.53 -11.06 -2.78
CA PRO A 137 -3.75 -11.61 -3.86
C PRO A 137 -2.56 -10.73 -4.23
N PHE A 138 -1.45 -11.36 -4.65
CA PHE A 138 -0.31 -10.70 -5.25
C PHE A 138 0.31 -11.56 -6.34
N PHE A 139 1.28 -11.01 -7.09
CA PHE A 139 1.90 -11.69 -8.21
C PHE A 139 3.42 -11.73 -8.04
N ILE A 140 4.02 -12.89 -8.30
CA ILE A 140 5.47 -13.05 -8.42
C ILE A 140 5.79 -13.19 -9.91
N LYS A 141 6.48 -12.21 -10.47
CA LYS A 141 6.93 -12.21 -11.87
C LYS A 141 8.22 -12.99 -12.01
N ASP A 142 8.31 -13.80 -13.06
CA ASP A 142 9.47 -14.66 -13.34
C ASP A 142 10.74 -13.86 -13.60
N SER A 143 10.63 -12.73 -14.35
CA SER A 143 11.73 -11.81 -14.57
C SER A 143 11.23 -10.38 -14.77
N MET A 144 12.10 -9.39 -14.53
CA MET A 144 11.87 -8.05 -15.04
C MET A 144 11.97 -8.06 -16.56
N PRO A 145 11.13 -7.31 -17.30
CA PRO A 145 11.37 -7.03 -18.70
C PRO A 145 12.77 -6.43 -18.85
N GLU A 146 13.48 -6.81 -19.91
CA GLU A 146 14.81 -6.26 -20.20
C GLU A 146 14.76 -4.73 -20.25
N LEU A 147 15.72 -4.08 -19.63
CA LEU A 147 15.85 -2.61 -19.69
C LEU A 147 16.32 -2.21 -21.08
N VAL A 148 15.49 -1.43 -21.80
CA VAL A 148 15.76 -0.96 -23.14
C VAL A 148 15.81 0.57 -23.15
N ASN A 149 16.89 1.14 -23.72
CA ASN A 149 17.01 2.59 -23.95
C ASN A 149 16.30 2.96 -25.25
N THR A 150 15.14 3.62 -25.15
CA THR A 150 14.31 4.05 -26.28
C THR A 150 14.54 5.51 -26.68
N SER A 151 15.52 6.20 -26.09
CA SER A 151 15.86 7.61 -26.37
C SER A 151 16.02 7.93 -27.85
N ALA A 152 15.75 9.18 -28.21
CA ALA A 152 15.83 9.70 -29.58
C ALA A 152 16.47 11.10 -29.62
N ILE A 153 17.09 11.47 -30.73
CA ILE A 153 17.57 12.83 -31.00
C ILE A 153 16.64 13.52 -31.98
N SER A 154 16.49 14.86 -31.85
CA SER A 154 15.63 15.68 -32.71
C SER A 154 16.11 15.77 -34.17
N ALA A 155 17.43 15.67 -34.40
CA ALA A 155 18.05 15.71 -35.73
C ALA A 155 19.39 14.95 -35.75
N LYS A 156 19.72 14.36 -36.89
CA LYS A 156 21.02 13.73 -37.12
C LYS A 156 22.03 14.68 -37.80
N GLU A 157 21.54 15.81 -38.30
CA GLU A 157 22.29 16.84 -38.99
C GLU A 157 21.75 18.21 -38.61
N ILE A 158 22.64 19.18 -38.31
CA ILE A 158 22.32 20.57 -37.99
C ILE A 158 23.36 21.51 -38.59
N ASN A 159 23.02 22.79 -38.71
CA ASN A 159 24.00 23.82 -39.03
C ASN A 159 24.78 24.26 -37.82
N PHE A 160 25.98 24.78 -38.02
CA PHE A 160 26.78 25.35 -36.94
C PHE A 160 26.05 26.48 -36.25
N GLY A 161 25.97 26.40 -34.92
CA GLY A 161 25.25 27.34 -34.07
C GLY A 161 23.87 26.87 -33.65
N GLU A 162 23.31 25.87 -34.31
CA GLU A 162 22.04 25.24 -33.92
C GLU A 162 22.22 24.27 -32.76
N THR A 163 21.12 23.92 -32.10
CA THR A 163 21.04 22.98 -30.97
C THR A 163 20.28 21.73 -31.40
N VAL A 164 20.74 20.56 -30.95
CA VAL A 164 20.02 19.32 -31.06
C VAL A 164 19.50 18.91 -29.65
N THR A 165 18.27 18.46 -29.59
CA THR A 165 17.67 17.94 -28.34
C THR A 165 17.73 16.42 -28.34
N LEU A 166 18.23 15.83 -27.26
CA LEU A 166 18.09 14.42 -26.97
C LEU A 166 16.95 14.22 -25.98
N ASN A 167 15.92 13.47 -26.39
CA ASN A 167 14.83 13.05 -25.54
C ASN A 167 15.13 11.65 -25.00
N SER A 168 15.41 11.57 -23.72
CA SER A 168 15.71 10.33 -23.00
C SER A 168 14.43 9.59 -22.68
N SER A 169 14.42 8.31 -22.95
CA SER A 169 13.30 7.41 -22.58
C SER A 169 13.78 5.97 -22.41
N ALA A 170 13.04 5.19 -21.66
CA ALA A 170 13.33 3.79 -21.42
C ALA A 170 12.04 2.96 -21.30
N GLN A 171 12.19 1.65 -21.49
CA GLN A 171 11.15 0.65 -21.26
C GLN A 171 11.74 -0.55 -20.54
N GLY A 172 10.92 -1.32 -19.83
CA GLY A 172 11.36 -2.49 -19.08
C GLY A 172 12.03 -2.13 -17.76
N GLY A 173 12.85 -3.04 -17.22
CA GLY A 173 13.43 -2.86 -15.89
C GLY A 173 12.38 -2.64 -14.78
N SER A 174 12.73 -1.86 -13.77
CA SER A 174 11.86 -1.55 -12.63
C SER A 174 10.81 -0.46 -12.89
N GLY A 175 10.94 0.28 -14.00
CA GLY A 175 10.11 1.44 -14.31
C GLY A 175 10.61 2.75 -13.69
N ASN A 176 11.69 2.74 -12.88
CA ASN A 176 12.31 3.92 -12.29
C ASN A 176 13.67 4.17 -12.96
N TYR A 177 13.80 5.28 -13.65
CA TYR A 177 14.97 5.54 -14.48
C TYR A 177 15.65 6.85 -14.14
N LEU A 178 16.99 6.83 -14.21
CA LEU A 178 17.83 8.01 -14.25
C LEU A 178 18.53 8.09 -15.60
N TYR A 179 18.59 9.30 -16.14
CA TYR A 179 19.15 9.56 -17.46
C TYR A 179 20.41 10.41 -17.37
N ALA A 180 21.37 10.12 -18.24
CA ALA A 180 22.53 10.95 -18.42
C ALA A 180 22.92 11.05 -19.90
N VAL A 181 23.43 12.20 -20.31
CA VAL A 181 23.81 12.48 -21.69
C VAL A 181 25.23 13.02 -21.76
N VAL A 182 26.03 12.40 -22.61
CA VAL A 182 27.39 12.86 -22.92
C VAL A 182 27.59 12.90 -24.42
N TYR A 183 28.45 13.78 -24.90
CA TYR A 183 28.84 13.84 -26.30
C TYR A 183 30.35 14.11 -26.46
N LYS A 184 30.86 13.79 -27.64
CA LYS A 184 32.23 14.13 -28.03
C LYS A 184 32.31 14.24 -29.55
N LYS A 185 33.35 14.91 -30.10
CA LYS A 185 33.71 14.70 -31.50
C LYS A 185 34.13 13.25 -31.70
N THR A 186 33.88 12.72 -32.88
CA THR A 186 34.29 11.35 -33.22
C THR A 186 35.81 11.13 -33.12
N THR A 187 36.60 12.21 -33.34
CA THR A 187 38.06 12.23 -33.22
C THR A 187 38.58 12.34 -31.79
N ASP A 188 37.75 12.78 -30.84
CA ASP A 188 38.18 13.04 -29.48
C ASP A 188 38.08 11.77 -28.62
N LYS A 189 39.00 11.63 -27.65
CA LYS A 189 38.95 10.53 -26.66
C LYS A 189 38.05 10.88 -25.46
N LYS A 190 37.91 12.17 -25.14
CA LYS A 190 37.22 12.64 -23.93
C LYS A 190 35.76 12.99 -24.22
N TRP A 191 34.86 12.54 -23.33
CA TRP A 191 33.46 12.90 -23.36
C TRP A 191 33.18 14.19 -22.61
N THR A 192 32.23 14.98 -23.10
CA THR A 192 31.68 16.18 -22.46
C THR A 192 30.30 15.86 -21.93
N TRP A 193 30.02 16.21 -20.68
CA TRP A 193 28.72 16.04 -20.08
C TRP A 193 27.74 17.14 -20.54
N CYS A 194 26.53 16.74 -20.96
CA CYS A 194 25.38 17.62 -21.11
C CYS A 194 24.48 17.53 -19.90
N GLN A 195 24.29 16.30 -19.42
CA GLN A 195 23.40 15.99 -18.30
C GLN A 195 24.05 14.88 -17.47
N THR A 196 24.15 15.10 -16.15
CA THR A 196 24.49 14.06 -15.18
C THR A 196 23.24 13.23 -14.86
N LEU A 197 23.41 12.08 -14.20
CA LEU A 197 22.28 11.21 -13.84
C LEU A 197 21.20 11.98 -13.07
N SER A 198 20.03 12.08 -13.65
CA SER A 198 18.83 12.73 -13.10
C SER A 198 17.55 12.15 -13.73
N GLU A 199 16.40 12.52 -13.22
CA GLU A 199 15.09 12.16 -13.79
C GLU A 199 14.72 12.99 -15.02
N GLU A 200 15.49 14.06 -15.33
CA GLU A 200 15.28 14.91 -16.50
C GLU A 200 15.36 14.12 -17.80
N THR A 201 14.31 14.19 -18.60
CA THR A 201 14.16 13.43 -19.85
C THR A 201 14.66 14.16 -21.10
N SER A 202 15.07 15.42 -21.00
CA SER A 202 15.50 16.24 -22.13
C SER A 202 16.86 16.88 -21.87
N ALA A 203 17.75 16.78 -22.83
CA ALA A 203 19.06 17.42 -22.80
C ALA A 203 19.34 18.14 -24.12
N GLU A 204 19.76 19.40 -24.02
CA GLU A 204 20.17 20.20 -25.18
C GLU A 204 21.68 20.07 -25.40
N ILE A 205 22.08 19.84 -26.67
CA ILE A 205 23.46 19.72 -27.09
C ILE A 205 23.74 20.82 -28.13
N LYS A 206 24.63 21.74 -27.77
CA LYS A 206 25.12 22.80 -28.68
C LYS A 206 26.59 22.58 -29.02
N PRO A 207 26.91 21.93 -30.14
CA PRO A 207 28.27 21.65 -30.52
C PRO A 207 29.06 22.95 -30.81
N ALA A 208 30.31 23.01 -30.33
CA ALA A 208 31.15 24.21 -30.43
C ALA A 208 31.87 24.37 -31.78
N ARG A 209 31.81 23.38 -32.67
CA ARG A 209 32.54 23.40 -33.97
C ARG A 209 31.80 22.54 -35.00
N ARG A 210 32.04 22.87 -36.29
CA ARG A 210 31.64 21.98 -37.41
C ARG A 210 32.46 20.70 -37.34
N SER A 211 31.80 19.57 -37.22
CA SER A 211 32.39 18.24 -37.12
C SER A 211 31.32 17.16 -37.04
N GLN A 212 31.75 15.92 -37.02
CA GLN A 212 30.93 14.80 -36.66
C GLN A 212 31.08 14.50 -35.17
N TYR A 213 29.96 14.32 -34.50
CA TYR A 213 29.88 14.04 -33.05
C TYR A 213 29.25 12.70 -32.78
N GLN A 214 29.69 12.05 -31.73
CA GLN A 214 29.03 10.92 -31.12
C GLN A 214 28.33 11.38 -29.84
N ILE A 215 27.04 11.06 -29.70
CA ILE A 215 26.21 11.34 -28.52
C ILE A 215 25.92 10.00 -27.88
N CYS A 216 26.02 9.91 -26.56
CA CYS A 216 25.62 8.73 -25.78
C CYS A 216 24.51 9.10 -24.79
N SER A 217 23.34 8.52 -24.98
CA SER A 217 22.28 8.45 -23.97
C SER A 217 22.55 7.25 -23.08
N LYS A 218 22.58 7.49 -21.78
CA LYS A 218 22.74 6.48 -20.75
C LYS A 218 21.48 6.43 -19.89
N VAL A 219 20.87 5.26 -19.78
CA VAL A 219 19.75 4.98 -18.88
C VAL A 219 20.22 4.06 -17.78
N LYS A 220 19.99 4.44 -16.54
CA LYS A 220 20.21 3.61 -15.34
C LYS A 220 18.87 3.30 -14.71
N ASP A 221 18.57 2.03 -14.49
CA ASP A 221 17.48 1.62 -13.63
C ASP A 221 17.88 1.88 -12.18
N ASP A 222 17.14 2.75 -11.49
CA ASP A 222 17.55 3.22 -10.17
C ASP A 222 17.40 2.15 -9.08
N LYS A 223 16.46 1.20 -9.24
CA LYS A 223 16.26 0.10 -8.28
C LYS A 223 17.23 -1.06 -8.49
N THR A 224 17.48 -1.44 -9.75
CA THR A 224 18.33 -2.60 -10.05
C THR A 224 19.78 -2.23 -10.25
N GLY A 225 20.08 -0.96 -10.53
CA GLY A 225 21.42 -0.49 -10.90
C GLY A 225 21.83 -0.81 -12.33
N ASN A 226 21.01 -1.55 -13.10
CA ASN A 226 21.29 -1.90 -14.48
C ASN A 226 21.43 -0.66 -15.36
N VAL A 227 22.38 -0.71 -16.31
CA VAL A 227 22.68 0.42 -17.19
C VAL A 227 22.68 -0.02 -18.63
N VAL A 228 21.92 0.70 -19.47
CA VAL A 228 21.93 0.57 -20.94
C VAL A 228 22.32 1.88 -21.59
N LYS A 229 23.04 1.78 -22.71
CA LYS A 229 23.52 2.94 -23.48
C LYS A 229 22.98 2.87 -24.91
N LYS A 230 22.67 4.04 -25.48
CA LYS A 230 22.33 4.21 -26.89
C LYS A 230 23.19 5.31 -27.50
N PHE A 231 23.75 5.05 -28.66
CA PHE A 231 24.61 5.98 -29.32
C PHE A 231 23.95 6.58 -30.58
N PHE A 232 24.22 7.84 -30.80
CA PHE A 232 23.74 8.58 -31.97
C PHE A 232 24.94 9.28 -32.62
N THR A 233 24.86 9.47 -33.93
CA THR A 233 25.81 10.30 -34.68
C THR A 233 25.11 11.60 -35.08
N LEU A 234 25.79 12.73 -34.87
CA LEU A 234 25.34 14.06 -35.24
C LEU A 234 26.38 14.69 -36.17
N THR A 235 25.98 15.18 -37.34
CA THR A 235 26.79 15.94 -38.24
C THR A 235 26.49 17.44 -38.12
N VAL A 236 27.51 18.26 -37.90
CA VAL A 236 27.42 19.74 -37.85
C VAL A 236 28.11 20.33 -39.07
N LYS A 237 27.32 20.93 -39.98
CA LYS A 237 27.74 21.59 -41.22
C LYS A 237 28.12 23.04 -41.02
#